data_8d850c8fdf0f25937cc8b480c5cf3b92
#
_entry.id   8d850c8fdf0f25937cc8b480c5cf3b92
#
_cell.length_a   1.000
_cell.length_b   1.000
_cell.length_c   1.000
_cell.angle_alpha   90.00
_cell.angle_beta   90.00
_cell.angle_gamma   90.00
#
_symmetry.space_group_name_H-M   'P 1'
#
loop_
_entity.id
_entity.type
_entity.pdbx_description
1 polymer ?
#
loop_
_entity_poly.entity_id
_entity_poly.type
_entity_poly.pdbx_seq_one_letter_code
_entity_poly.pdbx_strand_id
1 'polypeptide(L)'
;MKLDELYPYWEAAHEELVETVELLTEWQLDTEPGPGGRSLRQIILEFVRAERFWIGQLVAGHAEYRPRSEDFPTGKSLAEVLTAARAVTQRVLDPLGSEGLRAVRTVPNDPQTNRHETNTPIGWMFWHVLELELICRGQVMQRIEDEKARG
;
A
#
# COMPACT_ATOMS: atom_id res chain seq x y z
N MET A 1 9.09 -6.42 -17.01
CA MET A 1 9.98 -6.23 -15.85
C MET A 1 9.25 -6.67 -14.59
N LYS A 2 9.93 -7.39 -13.71
CA LYS A 2 9.37 -7.77 -12.40
C LYS A 2 9.72 -6.75 -11.33
N LEU A 3 8.92 -6.72 -10.25
CA LEU A 3 9.14 -5.79 -9.15
C LEU A 3 10.53 -5.93 -8.51
N ASP A 4 11.03 -7.17 -8.33
CA ASP A 4 12.36 -7.41 -7.76
C ASP A 4 13.51 -7.00 -8.70
N GLU A 5 13.26 -6.85 -9.99
CA GLU A 5 14.23 -6.28 -10.93
C GLU A 5 14.32 -4.75 -10.75
N LEU A 6 13.19 -4.14 -10.37
CA LEU A 6 13.14 -2.70 -10.10
C LEU A 6 13.75 -2.38 -8.72
N TYR A 7 13.33 -3.10 -7.70
CA TYR A 7 13.83 -2.97 -6.32
C TYR A 7 14.00 -4.35 -5.70
N PRO A 8 15.25 -4.80 -5.46
CA PRO A 8 15.51 -6.10 -4.86
C PRO A 8 14.76 -6.31 -3.53
N TYR A 9 14.25 -7.51 -3.32
CA TYR A 9 13.54 -7.94 -2.11
C TYR A 9 12.15 -7.32 -1.92
N TRP A 10 11.63 -6.56 -2.88
CA TRP A 10 10.30 -5.96 -2.74
C TRP A 10 9.20 -7.02 -2.62
N GLU A 11 9.27 -8.08 -3.43
CA GLU A 11 8.29 -9.16 -3.37
C GLU A 11 8.36 -9.90 -2.03
N ALA A 12 9.55 -10.17 -1.52
CA ALA A 12 9.74 -10.81 -0.21
C ALA A 12 9.18 -9.95 0.94
N ALA A 13 9.41 -8.65 0.90
CA ALA A 13 8.87 -7.72 1.90
C ALA A 13 7.34 -7.70 1.88
N HIS A 14 6.75 -7.78 0.69
CA HIS A 14 5.30 -7.85 0.52
C HIS A 14 4.72 -9.15 1.07
N GLU A 15 5.34 -10.28 0.76
CA GLU A 15 4.91 -11.59 1.28
C GLU A 15 4.93 -11.61 2.80
N GLU A 16 5.97 -11.06 3.40
CA GLU A 16 6.08 -10.97 4.86
C GLU A 16 4.95 -10.12 5.46
N LEU A 17 4.62 -8.99 4.84
CA LEU A 17 3.49 -8.16 5.27
C LEU A 17 2.16 -8.93 5.15
N VAL A 18 1.93 -9.59 4.01
CA VAL A 18 0.71 -10.37 3.77
C VAL A 18 0.55 -11.47 4.79
N GLU A 19 1.60 -12.25 5.06
CA GLU A 19 1.59 -13.32 6.05
C GLU A 19 1.29 -12.79 7.45
N THR A 20 1.90 -11.67 7.83
CA THR A 20 1.66 -11.04 9.12
C THR A 20 0.21 -10.56 9.26
N VAL A 21 -0.30 -9.88 8.24
CA VAL A 21 -1.68 -9.35 8.24
C VAL A 21 -2.70 -10.48 8.31
N GLU A 22 -2.48 -11.59 7.61
CA GLU A 22 -3.39 -12.73 7.60
C GLU A 22 -3.63 -13.29 9.00
N LEU A 23 -2.64 -13.21 9.89
CA LEU A 23 -2.70 -13.74 11.25
C LEU A 23 -3.29 -12.75 12.26
N LEU A 24 -3.55 -11.50 11.89
CA LEU A 24 -4.10 -10.52 12.81
C LEU A 24 -5.54 -10.85 13.20
N THR A 25 -5.84 -10.76 14.50
CA THR A 25 -7.19 -10.93 15.02
C THR A 25 -8.02 -9.67 14.77
N GLU A 26 -9.35 -9.80 14.81
CA GLU A 26 -10.24 -8.64 14.68
C GLU A 26 -9.96 -7.60 15.79
N TRP A 27 -9.67 -8.05 17.00
CA TRP A 27 -9.32 -7.16 18.09
C TRP A 27 -8.06 -6.34 17.77
N GLN A 28 -7.00 -6.99 17.26
CA GLN A 28 -5.78 -6.29 16.84
C GLN A 28 -6.06 -5.29 15.72
N LEU A 29 -6.91 -5.67 14.76
CA LEU A 29 -7.25 -4.82 13.63
C LEU A 29 -8.04 -3.57 14.02
N ASP A 30 -8.88 -3.65 15.05
CA ASP A 30 -9.80 -2.57 15.41
C ASP A 30 -9.37 -1.75 16.62
N THR A 31 -8.38 -2.20 17.38
CA THR A 31 -7.86 -1.47 18.54
C THR A 31 -7.15 -0.19 18.09
N GLU A 32 -7.57 0.95 18.63
CA GLU A 32 -6.90 2.22 18.42
C GLU A 32 -5.83 2.46 19.48
N PRO A 33 -4.69 3.07 19.12
CA PRO A 33 -3.61 3.32 20.08
C PRO A 33 -3.94 4.42 21.10
N GLY A 34 -4.97 5.21 20.83
CA GLY A 34 -5.43 6.30 21.67
C GLY A 34 -6.48 7.12 20.93
N PRO A 35 -7.05 8.17 21.56
CA PRO A 35 -8.07 9.00 20.93
C PRO A 35 -7.60 9.59 19.60
N GLY A 36 -8.37 9.36 18.54
CA GLY A 36 -8.06 9.84 17.19
C GLY A 36 -6.99 9.07 16.46
N GLY A 37 -6.43 8.01 17.06
CA GLY A 37 -5.48 7.12 16.41
C GLY A 37 -6.16 6.19 15.39
N ARG A 38 -5.43 5.81 14.33
CA ARG A 38 -5.97 4.93 13.32
C ARG A 38 -5.78 3.47 13.72
N SER A 39 -6.79 2.64 13.43
CA SER A 39 -6.69 1.19 13.60
C SER A 39 -5.75 0.59 12.54
N LEU A 40 -5.25 -0.62 12.80
CA LEU A 40 -4.45 -1.33 11.78
C LEU A 40 -5.25 -1.58 10.52
N ARG A 41 -6.54 -1.88 10.63
CA ARG A 41 -7.43 -2.03 9.48
C ARG A 41 -7.40 -0.78 8.60
N GLN A 42 -7.54 0.39 9.19
CA GLN A 42 -7.49 1.66 8.46
C GLN A 42 -6.13 1.90 7.81
N ILE A 43 -5.05 1.64 8.54
CA ILE A 43 -3.68 1.82 8.04
C ILE A 43 -3.43 0.91 6.82
N ILE A 44 -3.82 -0.36 6.90
CA ILE A 44 -3.65 -1.31 5.81
C ILE A 44 -4.47 -0.92 4.58
N LEU A 45 -5.73 -0.54 4.77
CA LEU A 45 -6.61 -0.12 3.66
C LEU A 45 -6.16 1.21 3.04
N GLU A 46 -5.61 2.13 3.82
CA GLU A 46 -5.01 3.36 3.29
C GLU A 46 -3.81 3.05 2.39
N PHE A 47 -2.98 2.08 2.78
CA PHE A 47 -1.88 1.65 1.92
C PHE A 47 -2.39 1.02 0.63
N VAL A 48 -3.35 0.11 0.70
CA VAL A 48 -3.96 -0.52 -0.49
C VAL A 48 -4.54 0.55 -1.43
N ARG A 49 -5.25 1.51 -0.87
CA ARG A 49 -5.80 2.63 -1.63
C ARG A 49 -4.71 3.47 -2.29
N ALA A 50 -3.63 3.75 -1.56
CA ALA A 50 -2.49 4.51 -2.09
C ALA A 50 -1.80 3.78 -3.25
N GLU A 51 -1.54 2.49 -3.12
CA GLU A 51 -0.97 1.69 -4.21
C GLU A 51 -1.86 1.72 -5.45
N ARG A 52 -3.17 1.54 -5.29
CA ARG A 52 -4.14 1.59 -6.39
C ARG A 52 -4.25 2.99 -6.98
N PHE A 53 -4.08 4.03 -6.19
CA PHE A 53 -4.05 5.40 -6.68
C PHE A 53 -2.79 5.68 -7.52
N TRP A 54 -1.61 5.46 -6.97
CA TRP A 54 -0.37 5.79 -7.65
C TRP A 54 -0.16 4.96 -8.91
N ILE A 55 -0.38 3.67 -8.85
CA ILE A 55 -0.11 2.76 -9.97
C ILE A 55 -1.36 2.52 -10.82
N GLY A 56 -2.45 2.13 -10.21
CA GLY A 56 -3.68 1.83 -10.96
C GLY A 56 -4.28 3.05 -11.62
N GLN A 57 -4.48 4.09 -10.87
CA GLN A 57 -5.15 5.29 -11.36
C GLN A 57 -4.22 6.20 -12.16
N LEU A 58 -3.09 6.62 -11.62
CA LEU A 58 -2.21 7.58 -12.27
C LEU A 58 -1.41 6.99 -13.42
N VAL A 59 -0.88 5.77 -13.28
CA VAL A 59 -0.09 5.15 -14.35
C VAL A 59 -1.00 4.48 -15.38
N ALA A 60 -1.94 3.64 -14.93
CA ALA A 60 -2.75 2.81 -15.82
C ALA A 60 -4.12 3.41 -16.21
N GLY A 61 -4.53 4.50 -15.59
CA GLY A 61 -5.81 5.15 -15.91
C GLY A 61 -7.05 4.41 -15.41
N HIS A 62 -6.89 3.55 -14.40
CA HIS A 62 -8.02 2.85 -13.79
C HIS A 62 -8.92 3.83 -13.02
N ALA A 63 -10.17 3.42 -12.80
CA ALA A 63 -11.12 4.16 -11.98
C ALA A 63 -10.63 4.24 -10.53
N GLU A 64 -11.10 5.26 -9.80
CA GLU A 64 -10.78 5.44 -8.39
C GLU A 64 -11.18 4.20 -7.57
N TYR A 65 -10.28 3.77 -6.69
CA TYR A 65 -10.49 2.63 -5.81
C TYR A 65 -10.68 3.13 -4.38
N ARG A 66 -11.87 2.86 -3.81
CA ARG A 66 -12.24 3.26 -2.45
C ARG A 66 -12.67 2.02 -1.65
N PRO A 67 -11.73 1.32 -1.01
CA PRO A 67 -12.08 0.17 -0.19
C PRO A 67 -12.82 0.62 1.08
N ARG A 68 -13.87 -0.10 1.45
CA ARG A 68 -14.62 0.16 2.68
C ARG A 68 -14.22 -0.86 3.74
N SER A 69 -14.06 -0.41 4.98
CA SER A 69 -13.63 -1.26 6.09
C SER A 69 -14.54 -2.48 6.29
N GLU A 70 -15.84 -2.31 6.13
CA GLU A 70 -16.83 -3.38 6.29
C GLU A 70 -16.70 -4.50 5.26
N ASP A 71 -16.06 -4.25 4.13
CA ASP A 71 -15.84 -5.28 3.10
C ASP A 71 -14.61 -6.16 3.42
N PHE A 72 -13.80 -5.76 4.39
CA PHE A 72 -12.57 -6.47 4.77
C PHE A 72 -12.51 -6.70 6.28
N PRO A 73 -13.41 -7.58 6.81
CA PRO A 73 -13.56 -7.74 8.28
C PRO A 73 -12.42 -8.51 8.94
N THR A 74 -11.69 -9.34 8.21
CA THR A 74 -10.69 -10.26 8.79
C THR A 74 -9.28 -9.98 8.27
N GLY A 75 -8.27 -10.47 9.00
CA GLY A 75 -6.88 -10.45 8.52
C GLY A 75 -6.73 -11.16 7.19
N LYS A 76 -7.45 -12.28 7.00
CA LYS A 76 -7.45 -12.99 5.72
C LYS A 76 -7.98 -12.14 4.58
N SER A 77 -9.09 -11.43 4.77
CA SER A 77 -9.66 -10.56 3.74
C SER A 77 -8.72 -9.39 3.40
N LEU A 78 -8.01 -8.85 4.40
CA LEU A 78 -7.02 -7.80 4.18
C LEU A 78 -5.78 -8.35 3.44
N ALA A 79 -5.32 -9.55 3.78
CA ALA A 79 -4.23 -10.21 3.06
C ALA A 79 -4.59 -10.43 1.59
N GLU A 80 -5.82 -10.84 1.31
CA GLU A 80 -6.32 -11.03 -0.06
C GLU A 80 -6.34 -9.72 -0.86
N VAL A 81 -6.78 -8.61 -0.26
CA VAL A 81 -6.81 -7.32 -0.96
C VAL A 81 -5.41 -6.74 -1.17
N LEU A 82 -4.48 -6.96 -0.24
CA LEU A 82 -3.06 -6.61 -0.43
C LEU A 82 -2.47 -7.36 -1.63
N THR A 83 -2.72 -8.66 -1.70
CA THR A 83 -2.25 -9.52 -2.80
C THR A 83 -2.85 -9.07 -4.14
N ALA A 84 -4.15 -8.77 -4.17
CA ALA A 84 -4.84 -8.32 -5.38
C ALA A 84 -4.31 -6.96 -5.87
N ALA A 85 -4.04 -6.03 -4.97
CA ALA A 85 -3.48 -4.72 -5.31
C ALA A 85 -2.09 -4.87 -5.92
N ARG A 86 -1.23 -5.73 -5.34
CA ARG A 86 0.10 -5.97 -5.86
C ARG A 86 0.08 -6.66 -7.23
N ALA A 87 -0.87 -7.55 -7.47
CA ALA A 87 -1.04 -8.17 -8.78
C ALA A 87 -1.35 -7.12 -9.87
N VAL A 88 -2.14 -6.10 -9.55
CA VAL A 88 -2.39 -4.97 -10.46
C VAL A 88 -1.09 -4.21 -10.71
N THR A 89 -0.35 -3.89 -9.67
CA THR A 89 0.95 -3.20 -9.77
C THR A 89 1.91 -3.95 -10.68
N GLN A 90 2.02 -5.28 -10.54
CA GLN A 90 2.89 -6.10 -11.38
C GLN A 90 2.41 -6.07 -12.84
N ARG A 91 1.12 -6.19 -13.10
CA ARG A 91 0.58 -6.13 -14.46
C ARG A 91 0.84 -4.78 -15.14
N VAL A 92 0.81 -3.69 -14.39
CA VAL A 92 1.13 -2.36 -14.91
C VAL A 92 2.62 -2.23 -15.21
N LEU A 93 3.47 -2.82 -14.36
CA LEU A 93 4.92 -2.79 -14.56
C LEU A 93 5.39 -3.65 -15.72
N ASP A 94 4.78 -4.82 -15.95
CA ASP A 94 5.22 -5.82 -16.92
C ASP A 94 5.56 -5.24 -18.31
N PRO A 95 4.74 -4.38 -18.93
CA PRO A 95 5.04 -3.82 -20.24
C PRO A 95 6.01 -2.63 -20.21
N LEU A 96 6.38 -2.12 -19.05
CA LEU A 96 7.23 -0.95 -18.94
C LEU A 96 8.71 -1.33 -19.03
N GLY A 97 9.45 -0.64 -19.88
CA GLY A 97 10.90 -0.67 -19.89
C GLY A 97 11.47 0.60 -19.26
N SER A 98 12.78 0.79 -19.40
CA SER A 98 13.45 2.00 -18.86
C SER A 98 12.83 3.30 -19.37
N GLU A 99 12.42 3.35 -20.63
CA GLU A 99 11.75 4.54 -21.18
C GLU A 99 10.38 4.75 -20.57
N GLY A 100 9.61 3.67 -20.39
CA GLY A 100 8.30 3.75 -19.75
C GLY A 100 8.38 4.27 -18.32
N LEU A 101 9.43 3.87 -17.58
CA LEU A 101 9.65 4.36 -16.22
C LEU A 101 10.06 5.84 -16.17
N ARG A 102 10.64 6.38 -17.23
CA ARG A 102 10.98 7.80 -17.34
C ARG A 102 9.79 8.67 -17.76
N ALA A 103 8.77 8.07 -18.35
CA ALA A 103 7.56 8.81 -18.72
C ALA A 103 6.95 9.45 -17.48
N VAL A 104 6.36 10.63 -17.67
CA VAL A 104 5.79 11.38 -16.56
C VAL A 104 4.28 11.31 -16.55
N ARG A 105 3.70 11.45 -15.37
CA ARG A 105 2.26 11.62 -15.17
C ARG A 105 2.03 12.86 -14.32
N THR A 106 0.95 13.55 -14.58
CA THR A 106 0.52 14.67 -13.75
C THR A 106 -0.14 14.13 -12.50
N VAL A 107 0.44 14.45 -11.34
CA VAL A 107 -0.16 14.16 -10.04
C VAL A 107 -1.02 15.35 -9.66
N PRO A 108 -2.33 15.17 -9.45
CA PRO A 108 -3.22 16.28 -9.18
C PRO A 108 -2.98 16.92 -7.82
N ASN A 109 -3.38 18.18 -7.69
CA ASN A 109 -3.36 18.88 -6.42
C ASN A 109 -4.23 18.17 -5.39
N ASP A 110 -3.74 18.06 -4.16
CA ASP A 110 -4.50 17.52 -3.04
C ASP A 110 -4.38 18.49 -1.85
N PRO A 111 -5.43 19.30 -1.62
CA PRO A 111 -5.41 20.28 -0.53
C PRO A 111 -5.37 19.65 0.85
N GLN A 112 -5.83 18.40 1.02
CA GLN A 112 -5.83 17.71 2.32
C GLN A 112 -4.42 17.34 2.77
N THR A 113 -3.54 16.99 1.81
CA THR A 113 -2.14 16.65 2.10
C THR A 113 -1.18 17.79 1.77
N ASN A 114 -1.72 18.94 1.36
CA ASN A 114 -0.94 20.10 0.91
C ASN A 114 0.00 19.78 -0.27
N ARG A 115 -0.39 18.79 -1.08
CA ARG A 115 0.36 18.41 -2.28
C ARG A 115 -0.09 19.28 -3.44
N HIS A 116 0.86 19.94 -4.08
CA HIS A 116 0.62 20.71 -5.30
C HIS A 116 0.68 19.82 -6.53
N GLU A 117 0.02 20.24 -7.63
CA GLU A 117 0.12 19.54 -8.90
C GLU A 117 1.58 19.47 -9.35
N THR A 118 2.03 18.27 -9.73
CA THR A 118 3.40 18.02 -10.19
C THR A 118 3.40 17.05 -11.36
N ASN A 119 4.43 17.17 -12.22
CA ASN A 119 4.73 16.18 -13.23
C ASN A 119 5.78 15.24 -12.68
N THR A 120 5.43 13.97 -12.51
CA THR A 120 6.24 13.01 -11.77
C THR A 120 6.56 11.81 -12.64
N PRO A 121 7.82 11.34 -12.68
CA PRO A 121 8.18 10.11 -13.40
C PRO A 121 7.46 8.88 -12.83
N ILE A 122 7.08 7.97 -13.72
CA ILE A 122 6.41 6.72 -13.32
C ILE A 122 7.32 5.90 -12.39
N GLY A 123 8.62 5.86 -12.65
CA GLY A 123 9.58 5.15 -11.78
C GLY A 123 9.55 5.65 -10.33
N TRP A 124 9.39 6.97 -10.14
CA TRP A 124 9.24 7.52 -8.79
C TRP A 124 7.96 7.03 -8.11
N MET A 125 6.88 6.88 -8.87
CA MET A 125 5.60 6.41 -8.32
C MET A 125 5.72 4.97 -7.78
N PHE A 126 6.44 4.09 -8.49
CA PHE A 126 6.74 2.74 -8.00
C PHE A 126 7.59 2.78 -6.72
N TRP A 127 8.63 3.63 -6.70
CA TRP A 127 9.44 3.81 -5.50
C TRP A 127 8.60 4.30 -4.31
N HIS A 128 7.71 5.25 -4.55
CA HIS A 128 6.84 5.80 -3.50
C HIS A 128 5.89 4.74 -2.93
N VAL A 129 5.38 3.84 -3.75
CA VAL A 129 4.57 2.70 -3.27
C VAL A 129 5.41 1.80 -2.37
N LEU A 130 6.65 1.49 -2.74
CA LEU A 130 7.56 0.74 -1.88
C LEU A 130 7.78 1.44 -0.54
N GLU A 131 8.03 2.74 -0.57
CA GLU A 131 8.20 3.55 0.63
C GLU A 131 6.97 3.46 1.54
N LEU A 132 5.77 3.63 0.97
CA LEU A 132 4.51 3.53 1.72
C LEU A 132 4.29 2.12 2.31
N GLU A 133 4.67 1.08 1.58
CA GLU A 133 4.58 -0.29 2.08
C GLU A 133 5.49 -0.52 3.28
N LEU A 134 6.72 -0.04 3.23
CA LEU A 134 7.66 -0.16 4.34
C LEU A 134 7.18 0.61 5.57
N ILE A 135 6.55 1.76 5.38
CA ILE A 135 5.93 2.53 6.47
C ILE A 135 4.76 1.73 7.07
N CYS A 136 3.87 1.22 6.25
CA CYS A 136 2.74 0.39 6.68
C CYS A 136 3.22 -0.83 7.47
N ARG A 137 4.21 -1.55 6.94
CA ARG A 137 4.81 -2.71 7.59
C ARG A 137 5.37 -2.34 8.96
N GLY A 138 6.11 -1.23 9.06
CA GLY A 138 6.66 -0.75 10.32
C GLY A 138 5.57 -0.46 11.36
N GLN A 139 4.48 0.16 10.95
CA GLN A 139 3.34 0.45 11.83
C GLN A 139 2.66 -0.82 12.33
N VAL A 140 2.47 -1.82 11.46
CA VAL A 140 1.89 -3.12 11.83
C VAL A 140 2.79 -3.83 12.83
N MET A 141 4.08 -3.92 12.55
CA MET A 141 5.04 -4.60 13.43
C MET A 141 5.14 -3.91 14.79
N GLN A 142 5.16 -2.59 14.81
CA GLN A 142 5.22 -1.82 16.06
C GLN A 142 4.00 -2.08 16.95
N ARG A 143 2.81 -2.14 16.35
CA ARG A 143 1.56 -2.45 17.08
C ARG A 143 1.60 -3.82 17.71
N ILE A 144 2.10 -4.83 16.98
CA ILE A 144 2.26 -6.20 17.49
C ILE A 144 3.22 -6.22 18.67
N GLU A 145 4.36 -5.54 18.56
CA GLU A 145 5.34 -5.47 19.64
C GLU A 145 4.81 -4.73 20.88
N ASP A 146 4.10 -3.64 20.68
CA ASP A 146 3.49 -2.87 21.78
C ASP A 146 2.45 -3.72 22.53
N GLU A 147 1.67 -4.52 21.82
CA GLU A 147 0.69 -5.41 22.41
C GLU A 147 1.38 -6.52 23.24
N LYS A 148 2.43 -7.12 22.73
CA LYS A 148 3.22 -8.13 23.48
C LYS A 148 3.81 -7.53 24.76
N ALA A 149 4.26 -6.28 24.72
CA ALA A 149 4.81 -5.61 25.89
C ALA A 149 3.76 -5.33 26.98
N ARG A 150 2.49 -5.20 26.60
CA ARG A 150 1.37 -4.99 27.53
C ARG A 150 0.80 -6.29 28.10
N GLY A 151 0.99 -7.36 27.35
CA GLY A 151 0.49 -8.68 27.69
C GLY A 151 1.43 -9.45 28.58
#